data_bb747c4c1b70f78e83fdc228eb52da64
#
_entry.id   bb747c4c1b70f78e83fdc228eb52da64
#
_cell.length_a   1.000
_cell.length_b   1.000
_cell.length_c   1.000
_cell.angle_alpha   90.00
_cell.angle_beta   90.00
_cell.angle_gamma   90.00
#
_symmetry.space_group_name_H-M   'P 1'
#
loop_
_entity.id
_entity.type
_entity.pdbx_description
1 polymer ?
#
loop_
_entity_poly.entity_id
_entity_poly.type
_entity_poly.pdbx_seq_one_letter_code
_entity_poly.pdbx_strand_id
1 'polypeptide(L)'
;MRRRLFILGCLCAAFGLGARGLAQEGHPLTGTWTGDWGPSATKRNHVTIVMNWDGSNVTGTLNPGPDSVPIASVFVDVTNWTVRIEADAKDGHISAEGRLEDIASPHRKLAGTWRQGTAKGDFRVSRD
;
A
#
# COMPACT_ATOMS: atom_id res chain seq x y z
N MET A 1 12.03 -37.91 -29.25
CA MET A 1 12.90 -36.74 -29.17
C MET A 1 12.14 -35.43 -29.12
N ARG A 2 11.26 -35.23 -30.10
CA ARG A 2 10.53 -33.98 -30.15
C ARG A 2 9.63 -33.76 -28.94
N ARG A 3 9.06 -34.83 -28.42
CA ARG A 3 8.19 -34.74 -27.26
C ARG A 3 8.88 -34.21 -26.03
N ARG A 4 10.14 -34.57 -25.85
CA ARG A 4 10.88 -34.08 -24.70
C ARG A 4 11.07 -32.58 -24.75
N LEU A 5 11.26 -32.04 -25.95
CA LEU A 5 11.38 -30.61 -26.13
C LEU A 5 10.11 -29.90 -25.77
N PHE A 6 8.95 -30.46 -26.13
CA PHE A 6 7.68 -29.88 -25.75
C PHE A 6 7.50 -29.82 -24.24
N ILE A 7 7.88 -30.89 -23.56
CA ILE A 7 7.76 -30.94 -22.11
C ILE A 7 8.59 -29.85 -21.47
N LEU A 8 9.80 -29.65 -21.96
CA LEU A 8 10.66 -28.60 -21.45
C LEU A 8 10.06 -27.22 -21.65
N GLY A 9 9.45 -27.02 -22.81
CA GLY A 9 8.80 -25.75 -23.07
C GLY A 9 7.66 -25.46 -22.12
N CYS A 10 6.87 -26.45 -21.82
CA CYS A 10 5.78 -26.29 -20.86
C CYS A 10 6.29 -25.96 -19.48
N LEU A 11 7.34 -26.59 -19.06
CA LEU A 11 7.93 -26.30 -17.75
C LEU A 11 8.37 -24.84 -17.64
N CYS A 12 9.02 -24.34 -18.68
CA CYS A 12 9.49 -22.97 -18.67
C CYS A 12 8.31 -21.99 -18.58
N ALA A 13 7.23 -22.26 -19.30
CA ALA A 13 6.07 -21.39 -19.26
C ALA A 13 5.45 -21.34 -17.87
N ALA A 14 5.31 -22.49 -17.22
CA ALA A 14 4.75 -22.54 -15.87
C ALA A 14 5.62 -21.78 -14.88
N PHE A 15 6.90 -21.90 -15.03
CA PHE A 15 7.83 -21.19 -14.18
C PHE A 15 7.72 -19.69 -14.32
N GLY A 16 7.58 -19.20 -15.56
CA GLY A 16 7.42 -17.79 -15.81
C GLY A 16 6.16 -17.21 -15.19
N LEU A 17 5.07 -17.95 -15.24
CA LEU A 17 3.82 -17.49 -14.64
C LEU A 17 3.94 -17.37 -13.12
N GLY A 18 4.58 -18.34 -12.48
CA GLY A 18 4.77 -18.28 -11.06
C GLY A 18 5.60 -17.07 -10.62
N ALA A 19 6.67 -16.78 -11.36
CA ALA A 19 7.51 -15.63 -11.05
C ALA A 19 6.72 -14.32 -11.16
N ARG A 20 5.87 -14.20 -12.17
CA ARG A 20 5.08 -13.00 -12.36
C ARG A 20 4.08 -12.79 -11.23
N GLY A 21 3.42 -13.84 -10.79
CA GLY A 21 2.49 -13.77 -9.68
C GLY A 21 3.17 -13.33 -8.40
N LEU A 22 4.34 -13.86 -8.12
CA LEU A 22 5.11 -13.50 -6.94
C LEU A 22 5.50 -12.02 -6.97
N ALA A 23 5.89 -11.51 -8.13
CA ALA A 23 6.27 -10.10 -8.24
C ALA A 23 5.11 -9.18 -7.91
N GLN A 24 3.89 -9.52 -8.35
CA GLN A 24 2.72 -8.71 -8.06
C GLN A 24 2.33 -8.76 -6.59
N GLU A 25 2.38 -9.96 -6.02
CA GLU A 25 2.01 -10.13 -4.62
C GLU A 25 3.07 -9.61 -3.67
N GLY A 26 4.27 -9.47 -4.17
CA GLY A 26 5.40 -9.08 -3.35
C GLY A 26 5.49 -7.61 -3.01
N HIS A 27 4.69 -6.74 -3.64
CA HIS A 27 4.78 -5.32 -3.32
C HIS A 27 4.31 -5.07 -1.88
N PRO A 28 5.14 -4.41 -1.06
CA PRO A 28 4.87 -4.32 0.38
C PRO A 28 3.60 -3.58 0.74
N LEU A 29 3.11 -2.71 -0.14
CA LEU A 29 1.94 -1.88 0.17
C LEU A 29 0.62 -2.43 -0.38
N THR A 30 0.66 -3.43 -1.25
CA THR A 30 -0.58 -3.96 -1.85
C THR A 30 -1.49 -4.56 -0.78
N GLY A 31 -2.75 -4.18 -0.80
CA GLY A 31 -3.76 -4.74 0.08
C GLY A 31 -4.64 -3.68 0.71
N THR A 32 -5.43 -4.12 1.67
CA THR A 32 -6.34 -3.28 2.44
C THR A 32 -5.74 -3.04 3.82
N TRP A 33 -5.64 -1.78 4.18
CA TRP A 33 -5.05 -1.34 5.44
C TRP A 33 -6.14 -0.67 6.28
N THR A 34 -6.27 -1.08 7.52
CA THR A 34 -7.28 -0.50 8.42
C THR A 34 -6.62 -0.06 9.71
N GLY A 35 -7.19 0.97 10.30
CA GLY A 35 -6.69 1.51 11.55
C GLY A 35 -7.35 2.82 11.89
N ASP A 36 -6.58 3.74 12.46
CA ASP A 36 -7.12 5.01 12.90
C ASP A 36 -6.14 6.15 12.68
N TRP A 37 -6.69 7.36 12.69
CA TRP A 37 -5.93 8.60 12.58
C TRP A 37 -6.61 9.66 13.40
N GLY A 38 -5.87 10.68 13.77
CA GLY A 38 -6.47 11.79 14.49
C GLY A 38 -5.44 12.80 14.95
N PRO A 39 -5.92 13.98 15.39
CA PRO A 39 -5.03 15.03 15.87
C PRO A 39 -4.49 14.79 17.28
N SER A 40 -5.08 13.87 18.02
CA SER A 40 -4.65 13.57 19.39
C SER A 40 -5.01 12.14 19.76
N ALA A 41 -4.51 11.71 20.92
CA ALA A 41 -4.79 10.37 21.42
C ALA A 41 -6.26 10.13 21.75
N THR A 42 -7.00 11.21 22.03
CA THR A 42 -8.41 11.13 22.43
C THR A 42 -9.37 11.37 21.26
N LYS A 43 -8.88 11.91 20.15
CA LYS A 43 -9.70 12.19 18.97
C LYS A 43 -9.22 11.33 17.83
N ARG A 44 -9.82 10.13 17.73
CA ARG A 44 -9.43 9.15 16.71
C ARG A 44 -10.57 8.90 15.74
N ASN A 45 -10.22 8.72 14.48
CA ASN A 45 -11.16 8.38 13.42
C ASN A 45 -10.70 7.09 12.75
N HIS A 46 -11.66 6.28 12.34
CA HIS A 46 -11.35 5.08 11.58
C HIS A 46 -10.89 5.45 10.17
N VAL A 47 -9.93 4.69 9.64
CA VAL A 47 -9.49 4.86 8.25
C VAL A 47 -9.26 3.51 7.61
N THR A 48 -9.65 3.41 6.34
CA THR A 48 -9.34 2.27 5.49
C THR A 48 -8.57 2.80 4.29
N ILE A 49 -7.45 2.16 3.98
CA ILE A 49 -6.64 2.53 2.82
C ILE A 49 -6.52 1.29 1.95
N VAL A 50 -6.96 1.40 0.69
CA VAL A 50 -6.78 0.32 -0.27
C VAL A 50 -5.68 0.72 -1.22
N MET A 51 -4.64 -0.11 -1.32
CA MET A 51 -3.52 0.16 -2.19
C MET A 51 -3.26 -1.00 -3.13
N ASN A 52 -2.91 -0.67 -4.37
CA ASN A 52 -2.63 -1.64 -5.41
C ASN A 52 -1.36 -1.26 -6.15
N TRP A 53 -0.69 -2.27 -6.66
CA TRP A 53 0.51 -2.10 -7.48
C TRP A 53 0.15 -2.43 -8.91
N ASP A 54 0.31 -1.46 -9.83
CA ASP A 54 -0.06 -1.66 -11.24
C ASP A 54 1.13 -2.10 -12.12
N GLY A 55 2.26 -2.38 -11.49
CA GLY A 55 3.48 -2.76 -12.20
C GLY A 55 4.49 -1.62 -12.25
N SER A 56 4.06 -0.40 -12.04
CA SER A 56 4.91 0.79 -12.06
C SER A 56 4.70 1.69 -10.86
N ASN A 57 3.45 1.87 -10.45
CA ASN A 57 3.10 2.79 -9.37
C ASN A 57 2.12 2.14 -8.41
N VAL A 58 2.14 2.63 -7.18
CA VAL A 58 1.11 2.28 -6.21
C VAL A 58 -0.04 3.26 -6.39
N THR A 59 -1.23 2.72 -6.55
CA THR A 59 -2.46 3.50 -6.64
C THR A 59 -3.37 3.10 -5.50
N GLY A 60 -4.36 3.93 -5.20
CA GLY A 60 -5.26 3.56 -4.13
C GLY A 60 -6.27 4.62 -3.76
N THR A 61 -6.97 4.33 -2.68
CA THR A 61 -8.08 5.14 -2.22
C THR A 61 -8.13 5.15 -0.70
N LEU A 62 -8.38 6.32 -0.13
CA LEU A 62 -8.68 6.48 1.29
C LEU A 62 -10.17 6.36 1.49
N ASN A 63 -10.60 5.52 2.44
CA ASN A 63 -11.99 5.35 2.81
C ASN A 63 -12.90 5.09 1.60
N PRO A 64 -12.78 3.91 0.96
CA PRO A 64 -13.61 3.59 -0.20
C PRO A 64 -15.09 3.76 0.10
N GLY A 65 -15.82 4.35 -0.86
CA GLY A 65 -17.23 4.63 -0.70
C GLY A 65 -17.58 6.00 -1.23
N PRO A 66 -18.75 6.55 -0.82
CA PRO A 66 -19.21 7.85 -1.35
C PRO A 66 -18.27 9.01 -1.07
N ASP A 67 -17.57 8.97 0.07
CA ASP A 67 -16.65 10.04 0.46
C ASP A 67 -15.19 9.63 0.27
N SER A 68 -14.92 8.75 -0.68
CA SER A 68 -13.58 8.27 -0.92
C SER A 68 -12.67 9.38 -1.43
N VAL A 69 -11.39 9.28 -1.07
CA VAL A 69 -10.37 10.22 -1.52
C VAL A 69 -9.33 9.44 -2.31
N PRO A 70 -9.17 9.72 -3.61
CA PRO A 70 -8.15 9.03 -4.38
C PRO A 70 -6.76 9.45 -3.93
N ILE A 71 -5.86 8.50 -3.87
CA ILE A 71 -4.46 8.76 -3.55
C ILE A 71 -3.79 9.31 -4.81
N ALA A 72 -3.14 10.46 -4.68
CA ALA A 72 -2.45 11.10 -5.80
C ALA A 72 -1.11 10.44 -6.07
N SER A 73 -0.35 10.14 -5.03
CA SER A 73 0.94 9.49 -5.19
C SER A 73 1.35 8.76 -3.93
N VAL A 74 2.12 7.69 -4.10
CA VAL A 74 2.71 6.94 -3.00
C VAL A 74 4.19 6.74 -3.32
N PHE A 75 5.04 7.09 -2.39
CA PHE A 75 6.47 6.93 -2.54
C PHE A 75 7.01 6.06 -1.42
N VAL A 76 7.79 5.04 -1.77
CA VAL A 76 8.37 4.11 -0.81
C VAL A 76 9.89 4.17 -0.89
N ASP A 77 10.53 4.42 0.23
CA ASP A 77 11.98 4.33 0.35
C ASP A 77 12.30 2.99 1.02
N VAL A 78 12.78 2.03 0.22
CA VAL A 78 13.02 0.68 0.71
C VAL A 78 14.30 0.59 1.56
N THR A 79 15.11 1.62 1.55
CA THR A 79 16.34 1.64 2.36
C THR A 79 16.01 1.68 3.84
N ASN A 80 15.02 2.47 4.21
CA ASN A 80 14.61 2.61 5.61
C ASN A 80 13.11 2.35 5.83
N TRP A 81 12.42 1.85 4.82
CA TRP A 81 10.99 1.49 4.86
C TRP A 81 10.09 2.65 5.23
N THR A 82 10.39 3.83 4.72
CA THR A 82 9.50 4.97 4.88
C THR A 82 8.56 5.08 3.69
N VAL A 83 7.35 5.56 3.96
CA VAL A 83 6.29 5.68 2.98
C VAL A 83 5.72 7.08 3.05
N ARG A 84 5.57 7.72 1.89
CA ARG A 84 4.89 9.00 1.80
C ARG A 84 3.66 8.84 0.93
N ILE A 85 2.53 9.30 1.43
CA ILE A 85 1.25 9.24 0.73
C ILE A 85 0.74 10.66 0.55
N GLU A 86 0.38 11.02 -0.68
CA GLU A 86 -0.21 12.32 -1.00
C GLU A 86 -1.60 12.10 -1.58
N ALA A 87 -2.56 12.87 -1.11
CA ALA A 87 -3.93 12.75 -1.57
C ALA A 87 -4.59 14.13 -1.58
N ASP A 88 -5.52 14.33 -2.51
CA ASP A 88 -6.23 15.60 -2.63
C ASP A 88 -7.68 15.40 -2.20
N ALA A 89 -7.99 15.84 -0.99
CA ALA A 89 -9.35 15.80 -0.46
C ALA A 89 -10.05 17.13 -0.71
N LYS A 90 -11.38 17.14 -0.55
CA LYS A 90 -12.15 18.36 -0.72
C LYS A 90 -11.70 19.47 0.21
N ASP A 91 -11.31 19.09 1.42
CA ASP A 91 -10.91 20.05 2.45
C ASP A 91 -9.46 20.47 2.35
N GLY A 92 -8.74 19.94 1.38
CA GLY A 92 -7.35 20.30 1.16
C GLY A 92 -6.45 19.09 0.96
N HIS A 93 -5.22 19.37 0.57
CA HIS A 93 -4.23 18.35 0.30
C HIS A 93 -3.80 17.67 1.59
N ILE A 94 -3.74 16.34 1.55
CA ILE A 94 -3.28 15.53 2.67
C ILE A 94 -1.89 14.99 2.34
N SER A 95 -0.96 15.17 3.26
CA SER A 95 0.37 14.59 3.17
C SER A 95 0.60 13.72 4.39
N ALA A 96 0.92 12.45 4.18
CA ALA A 96 1.17 11.52 5.26
C ALA A 96 2.53 10.87 5.05
N GLU A 97 3.24 10.65 6.15
CA GLU A 97 4.53 10.00 6.11
C GLU A 97 4.62 9.02 7.26
N GLY A 98 5.00 7.80 6.96
CA GLY A 98 5.07 6.78 7.97
C GLY A 98 6.17 5.79 7.71
N ARG A 99 6.25 4.79 8.57
CA ARG A 99 7.24 3.74 8.49
C ARG A 99 6.56 2.39 8.49
N LEU A 100 7.00 1.52 7.58
CA LEU A 100 6.52 0.15 7.55
C LEU A 100 7.23 -0.66 8.62
N GLU A 101 6.45 -1.46 9.33
CA GLU A 101 6.94 -2.36 10.36
C GLU A 101 6.41 -3.76 10.09
N ASP A 102 7.08 -4.76 10.66
CA ASP A 102 6.69 -6.16 10.54
C ASP A 102 6.58 -6.60 9.07
N ILE A 103 7.60 -6.26 8.29
CA ILE A 103 7.61 -6.49 6.85
C ILE A 103 7.42 -7.97 6.52
N ALA A 104 7.96 -8.86 7.34
CA ALA A 104 7.88 -10.29 7.10
C ALA A 104 6.50 -10.86 7.42
N SER A 105 5.66 -10.11 8.13
CA SER A 105 4.33 -10.56 8.49
C SER A 105 3.33 -10.24 7.40
N PRO A 106 2.30 -11.08 7.19
CA PRO A 106 1.19 -10.72 6.31
C PRO A 106 0.38 -9.54 6.86
N HIS A 107 0.47 -9.29 8.17
CA HIS A 107 -0.22 -8.17 8.82
C HIS A 107 0.78 -7.06 9.12
N ARG A 108 1.37 -6.51 8.07
CA ARG A 108 2.31 -5.41 8.19
C ARG A 108 1.64 -4.18 8.78
N LYS A 109 2.44 -3.35 9.43
CA LYS A 109 1.94 -2.12 10.04
C LYS A 109 2.56 -0.91 9.37
N LEU A 110 1.79 0.17 9.31
CA LEU A 110 2.26 1.45 8.81
C LEU A 110 1.80 2.51 9.80
N ALA A 111 2.74 3.23 10.38
CA ALA A 111 2.45 4.24 11.36
C ALA A 111 3.27 5.49 11.09
N GLY A 112 2.70 6.65 11.35
CA GLY A 112 3.39 7.90 11.10
C GLY A 112 2.53 9.10 11.40
N THR A 113 2.79 10.19 10.67
CA THR A 113 2.13 11.46 10.87
C THR A 113 1.46 11.91 9.59
N TRP A 114 0.43 12.75 9.74
CA TRP A 114 -0.28 13.34 8.61
C TRP A 114 -0.45 14.83 8.80
N ARG A 115 -0.71 15.51 7.70
CA ARG A 115 -0.87 16.95 7.69
C ARG A 115 -1.89 17.32 6.62
N GLN A 116 -2.79 18.24 6.97
CA GLN A 116 -3.78 18.77 6.04
C GLN A 116 -4.02 20.23 6.42
N GLY A 117 -3.48 21.17 5.63
CA GLY A 117 -3.52 22.57 6.00
C GLY A 117 -2.76 22.82 7.31
N THR A 118 -3.45 23.39 8.28
CA THR A 118 -2.90 23.61 9.61
C THR A 118 -3.15 22.44 10.55
N ALA A 119 -3.98 21.49 10.14
CA ALA A 119 -4.26 20.31 10.95
C ALA A 119 -3.14 19.29 10.77
N LYS A 120 -2.83 18.58 11.85
CA LYS A 120 -1.82 17.54 11.85
C LYS A 120 -2.10 16.55 12.95
N GLY A 121 -1.49 15.38 12.85
CA GLY A 121 -1.65 14.35 13.84
C GLY A 121 -0.90 13.09 13.43
N ASP A 122 -1.32 11.96 13.97
CA ASP A 122 -0.70 10.69 13.67
C ASP A 122 -1.72 9.69 13.12
N PHE A 123 -1.21 8.59 12.58
CA PHE A 123 -2.06 7.52 12.10
C PHE A 123 -1.37 6.17 12.30
N ARG A 124 -2.18 5.13 12.40
CA ARG A 124 -1.72 3.75 12.47
C ARG A 124 -2.68 2.87 11.70
N VAL A 125 -2.14 2.09 10.78
CA VAL A 125 -2.93 1.12 10.04
C VAL A 125 -2.16 -0.19 9.95
N SER A 126 -2.89 -1.28 9.79
CA SER A 126 -2.28 -2.57 9.55
C SER A 126 -2.98 -3.24 8.38
N ARG A 127 -2.22 -4.05 7.66
CA ARG A 127 -2.74 -4.75 6.49
C ARG A 127 -3.52 -5.98 6.92
N ASP A 128 -4.70 -6.12 6.35
CA ASP A 128 -5.56 -7.28 6.60
C ASP A 128 -5.02 -8.56 5.98
#